data_bb15c599b2117ce4cd1635f4163a499c
#
_entry.id   bb15c599b2117ce4cd1635f4163a499c
#
_cell.length_a   1.000
_cell.length_b   1.000
_cell.length_c   1.000
_cell.angle_alpha   90.00
_cell.angle_beta   90.00
_cell.angle_gamma   90.00
#
_symmetry.space_group_name_H-M   'P 1'
#
loop_
_entity.id
_entity.type
_entity.pdbx_description
1 polymer ?
#
loop_
_entity_poly.entity_id
_entity_poly.type
_entity_poly.pdbx_seq_one_letter_code
_entity_poly.pdbx_strand_id
1 'polypeptide(L)'
;IDLKEALTYPHIVFSKRSGLRHVIDKLFEKCGGYPQIAYSMEEDQGVAGLVSAGFGIAVVPRMPILSSLPVSIIEISTPSWERLFYMATLKNVYQAPVVTNFKNYVLEHAEI
;
A
#
# COMPACT_ATOMS: atom_id res chain seq x y z
N ILE A 1 -10.15 4.17 -0.82
CA ILE A 1 -10.09 3.61 0.53
C ILE A 1 -9.58 4.65 1.52
N ASP A 2 -10.06 4.57 2.75
CA ASP A 2 -9.51 5.33 3.86
C ASP A 2 -8.26 4.61 4.37
N LEU A 3 -7.13 5.32 4.38
CA LEU A 3 -5.85 4.75 4.78
C LEU A 3 -5.88 4.18 6.21
N LYS A 4 -6.69 4.75 7.08
CA LYS A 4 -6.83 4.30 8.46
C LYS A 4 -7.22 2.83 8.56
N GLU A 5 -7.98 2.33 7.60
CA GLU A 5 -8.44 0.95 7.58
C GLU A 5 -7.34 -0.05 7.21
N ALA A 6 -6.23 0.44 6.67
CA ALA A 6 -5.11 -0.40 6.30
C ALA A 6 -4.04 -0.52 7.41
N LEU A 7 -4.20 0.18 8.52
CA LEU A 7 -3.17 0.25 9.56
C LEU A 7 -2.88 -1.08 10.25
N THR A 8 -3.83 -2.00 10.28
CA THR A 8 -3.68 -3.28 10.96
C THR A 8 -3.01 -4.35 10.10
N TYR A 9 -2.71 -4.05 8.85
CA TYR A 9 -2.09 -4.98 7.91
C TYR A 9 -0.58 -4.76 7.84
N PRO A 10 0.21 -5.81 7.51
CA PRO A 10 1.66 -5.63 7.36
C PRO A 10 1.96 -4.78 6.13
N HIS A 11 2.82 -3.79 6.31
CA HIS A 11 3.20 -2.85 5.27
C HIS A 11 4.64 -3.04 4.83
N ILE A 12 4.87 -2.88 3.54
CA ILE A 12 6.18 -2.77 2.95
C ILE A 12 6.38 -1.29 2.67
N VAL A 13 7.42 -0.70 3.24
CA VAL A 13 7.64 0.74 3.17
C VAL A 13 8.96 1.06 2.49
N PHE A 14 9.07 2.26 1.95
CA PHE A 14 10.35 2.77 1.45
C PHE A 14 11.28 3.04 2.62
N SER A 15 12.58 2.91 2.39
CA SER A 15 13.56 3.18 3.44
C SER A 15 13.52 4.65 3.87
N LYS A 16 14.03 4.93 5.06
CA LYS A 16 14.09 6.30 5.60
C LYS A 16 14.94 7.24 4.76
N ARG A 17 15.80 6.70 3.90
CA ARG A 17 16.62 7.49 2.97
C ARG A 17 15.83 8.02 1.78
N SER A 18 14.69 7.43 1.50
CA SER A 18 13.86 7.85 0.38
C SER A 18 13.07 9.10 0.73
N GLY A 19 13.11 10.10 -0.15
CA GLY A 19 12.23 11.27 0.00
C GLY A 19 10.75 10.87 -0.06
N LEU A 20 10.43 9.81 -0.78
CA LEU A 20 9.09 9.27 -0.86
C LEU A 20 8.61 8.73 0.49
N ARG A 21 9.50 8.10 1.27
CA ARG A 21 9.16 7.65 2.62
C ARG A 21 8.68 8.80 3.49
N HIS A 22 9.37 9.95 3.40
CA HIS A 22 9.00 11.12 4.18
C HIS A 22 7.59 11.63 3.83
N VAL A 23 7.27 11.67 2.55
CA VAL A 23 5.94 12.09 2.07
C VAL A 23 4.86 11.11 2.55
N ILE A 24 5.12 9.82 2.43
CA ILE A 24 4.17 8.78 2.84
C ILE A 24 3.97 8.78 4.35
N ASP A 25 5.04 8.99 5.12
CA ASP A 25 4.91 9.11 6.59
C ASP A 25 3.98 10.25 6.98
N LYS A 26 4.04 11.38 6.27
CA LYS A 26 3.11 12.49 6.51
C LYS A 26 1.67 12.11 6.19
N LEU A 27 1.46 11.30 5.18
CA LEU A 27 0.14 10.81 4.85
C LEU A 27 -0.44 9.97 6.00
N PHE A 28 0.38 9.08 6.59
CA PHE A 28 -0.03 8.31 7.75
C PHE A 28 -0.30 9.20 8.97
N GLU A 29 0.50 10.22 9.20
CA GLU A 29 0.26 11.17 10.28
C GLU A 29 -1.11 11.83 10.14
N LYS A 30 -1.49 12.19 8.92
CA LYS A 30 -2.80 12.79 8.65
C LYS A 30 -3.95 11.82 8.92
N CYS A 31 -3.75 10.53 8.71
CA CYS A 31 -4.80 9.57 8.99
C CYS A 31 -4.92 9.22 10.48
N GLY A 32 -3.97 9.66 11.29
CA GLY A 32 -4.01 9.48 12.74
C GLY A 32 -3.37 8.18 13.23
N GLY A 33 -2.49 7.56 12.46
CA GLY A 33 -1.84 6.33 12.87
C GLY A 33 -0.59 6.03 12.08
N TYR A 34 0.04 4.90 12.39
CA TYR A 34 1.26 4.46 11.73
C TYR A 34 1.11 3.03 11.25
N PRO A 35 1.78 2.66 10.13
CA PRO A 35 1.68 1.30 9.62
C PRO A 35 2.45 0.31 10.48
N GLN A 36 2.03 -0.95 10.42
CA GLN A 36 2.84 -2.06 10.93
C GLN A 36 3.88 -2.38 9.88
N ILE A 37 5.13 -1.97 10.09
CA ILE A 37 6.20 -2.13 9.11
C ILE A 37 6.72 -3.55 9.17
N ALA A 38 6.50 -4.31 8.09
CA ALA A 38 7.05 -5.64 7.94
C ALA A 38 8.41 -5.62 7.25
N TYR A 39 8.56 -4.81 6.21
CA TYR A 39 9.79 -4.69 5.45
C TYR A 39 10.02 -3.24 5.01
N SER A 40 11.29 -2.88 4.88
CA SER A 40 11.72 -1.57 4.38
C SER A 40 12.68 -1.79 3.21
N MET A 41 12.41 -1.16 2.08
CA MET A 41 13.19 -1.33 0.84
C MET A 41 13.58 0.02 0.29
N GLU A 42 14.76 0.09 -0.33
CA GLU A 42 15.26 1.35 -0.89
C GLU A 42 14.66 1.68 -2.25
N GLU A 43 14.34 0.67 -3.06
CA GLU A 43 13.93 0.86 -4.44
C GLU A 43 12.47 0.51 -4.68
N ASP A 44 11.86 1.19 -5.64
CA ASP A 44 10.47 0.95 -6.06
C ASP A 44 10.25 -0.52 -6.44
N GLN A 45 11.20 -1.10 -7.15
CA GLN A 45 11.12 -2.50 -7.58
C GLN A 45 11.10 -3.46 -6.40
N GLY A 46 11.86 -3.14 -5.34
CA GLY A 46 11.86 -3.95 -4.12
C GLY A 46 10.52 -3.93 -3.41
N VAL A 47 9.95 -2.74 -3.26
CA VAL A 47 8.61 -2.59 -2.65
C VAL A 47 7.58 -3.35 -3.47
N ALA A 48 7.52 -3.09 -4.78
CA ALA A 48 6.56 -3.72 -5.67
C ALA A 48 6.72 -5.24 -5.73
N GLY A 49 7.99 -5.71 -5.73
CA GLY A 49 8.28 -7.14 -5.75
C GLY A 49 7.77 -7.86 -4.51
N LEU A 50 7.99 -7.28 -3.32
CA LEU A 50 7.49 -7.89 -2.08
C LEU A 50 5.97 -7.90 -2.01
N VAL A 51 5.31 -6.86 -2.48
CA VAL A 51 3.84 -6.84 -2.56
C VAL A 51 3.34 -7.94 -3.49
N SER A 52 3.94 -8.07 -4.67
CA SER A 52 3.53 -9.09 -5.64
C SER A 52 3.78 -10.51 -5.14
N ALA A 53 4.73 -10.68 -4.22
CA ALA A 53 5.02 -11.99 -3.59
C ALA A 53 4.12 -12.27 -2.38
N GLY A 54 3.27 -11.33 -1.98
CA GLY A 54 2.33 -11.55 -0.88
C GLY A 54 2.88 -11.25 0.51
N PHE A 55 3.99 -10.52 0.63
CA PHE A 55 4.58 -10.22 1.93
C PHE A 55 3.90 -9.07 2.68
N GLY A 56 3.03 -8.34 2.01
CA GLY A 56 2.32 -7.24 2.65
C GLY A 56 1.68 -6.33 1.61
N ILE A 57 1.18 -5.19 2.10
CA ILE A 57 0.61 -4.13 1.27
C ILE A 57 1.54 -2.93 1.31
N ALA A 58 1.37 -1.99 0.39
CA ALA A 58 2.23 -0.80 0.33
C ALA A 58 1.45 0.41 -0.13
N VAL A 59 1.77 1.56 0.46
CA VAL A 59 1.31 2.86 -0.03
C VAL A 59 2.35 3.36 -1.02
N VAL A 60 1.94 3.62 -2.24
CA VAL A 60 2.84 3.97 -3.34
C VAL A 60 2.25 5.08 -4.19
N PRO A 61 3.10 5.89 -4.85
CA PRO A 61 2.63 6.74 -5.93
C PRO A 61 2.36 5.87 -7.16
N ARG A 62 1.77 6.45 -8.19
CA ARG A 62 1.60 5.71 -9.44
C ARG A 62 2.96 5.44 -10.07
N MET A 63 3.30 4.17 -10.19
CA MET A 63 4.58 3.72 -10.75
C MET A 63 4.32 2.79 -11.93
N PRO A 64 4.99 2.99 -13.08
CA PRO A 64 4.77 2.15 -14.27
C PRO A 64 4.98 0.65 -14.02
N ILE A 65 5.93 0.30 -13.15
CA ILE A 65 6.22 -1.11 -12.86
C ILE A 65 5.02 -1.87 -12.31
N LEU A 66 4.08 -1.18 -11.66
CA LEU A 66 2.93 -1.84 -11.04
C LEU A 66 2.01 -2.48 -12.08
N SER A 67 1.96 -1.94 -13.29
CA SER A 67 1.12 -2.49 -14.35
C SER A 67 1.61 -3.83 -14.88
N SER A 68 2.88 -4.17 -14.65
CA SER A 68 3.47 -5.43 -15.10
C SER A 68 3.46 -6.51 -14.01
N LEU A 69 2.93 -6.23 -12.84
CA LEU A 69 2.94 -7.13 -11.70
C LEU A 69 1.51 -7.56 -11.31
N PRO A 70 1.37 -8.75 -10.68
CA PRO A 70 0.06 -9.23 -10.23
C PRO A 70 -0.38 -8.53 -8.93
N VAL A 71 -0.55 -7.22 -9.00
CA VAL A 71 -0.99 -6.39 -7.87
C VAL A 71 -2.27 -5.65 -8.22
N SER A 72 -3.10 -5.43 -7.21
CA SER A 72 -4.28 -4.57 -7.31
C SER A 72 -3.92 -3.19 -6.79
N ILE A 73 -4.36 -2.15 -7.50
CA ILE A 73 -4.08 -0.76 -7.17
C ILE A 73 -5.39 -0.08 -6.77
N ILE A 74 -5.42 0.46 -5.57
CA ILE A 74 -6.62 1.08 -5.01
C ILE A 74 -6.30 2.51 -4.62
N GLU A 75 -7.09 3.45 -5.07
CA GLU A 75 -6.90 4.85 -4.74
C GLU A 75 -7.15 5.10 -3.25
N ILE A 76 -6.26 5.88 -2.62
CA ILE A 76 -6.44 6.35 -1.25
C ILE A 76 -7.21 7.67 -1.33
N SER A 77 -8.44 7.66 -0.83
CA SER A 77 -9.30 8.83 -0.85
C SER A 77 -9.18 9.69 0.41
N THR A 78 -8.79 9.07 1.52
CA THR A 78 -8.65 9.75 2.81
C THR A 78 -7.40 9.24 3.52
N PRO A 79 -6.47 10.10 3.94
CA PRO A 79 -6.47 11.55 3.71
C PRO A 79 -6.12 11.89 2.27
N SER A 80 -6.54 13.05 1.80
CA SER A 80 -6.16 13.54 0.48
C SER A 80 -4.81 14.26 0.53
N TRP A 81 -4.12 14.28 -0.61
CA TRP A 81 -2.80 14.90 -0.74
C TRP A 81 -2.67 15.51 -2.14
N GLU A 82 -1.71 16.40 -2.34
CA GLU A 82 -1.48 17.02 -3.65
C GLU A 82 -1.15 15.99 -4.73
N ARG A 83 -0.46 14.92 -4.33
CA ARG A 83 -0.11 13.80 -5.20
C ARG A 83 -1.00 12.62 -4.84
N LEU A 84 -1.53 11.93 -5.82
CA LEU A 84 -2.35 10.74 -5.58
C LEU A 84 -1.48 9.57 -5.13
N PHE A 85 -1.92 8.90 -4.07
CA PHE A 85 -1.31 7.68 -3.59
C PHE A 85 -2.28 6.52 -3.69
N TYR A 86 -1.74 5.33 -3.78
CA TYR A 86 -2.50 4.11 -4.02
C TYR A 86 -2.08 3.03 -3.05
N MET A 87 -3.01 2.15 -2.71
CA MET A 87 -2.70 0.94 -1.98
C MET A 87 -2.43 -0.17 -2.99
N ALA A 88 -1.26 -0.79 -2.92
CA ALA A 88 -0.89 -1.94 -3.73
C ALA A 88 -1.00 -3.22 -2.91
N THR A 89 -1.66 -4.22 -3.45
CA THR A 89 -1.82 -5.52 -2.82
C THR A 89 -1.76 -6.63 -3.86
N LEU A 90 -1.49 -7.85 -3.43
CA LEU A 90 -1.42 -9.00 -4.33
C LEU A 90 -2.80 -9.26 -4.96
N LYS A 91 -2.78 -9.58 -6.26
CA LYS A 91 -3.99 -9.78 -7.05
C LYS A 91 -4.26 -11.27 -7.25
N ASN A 92 -5.52 -11.69 -6.97
CA ASN A 92 -6.05 -13.01 -7.36
C ASN A 92 -5.23 -14.21 -6.87
N VAL A 93 -4.56 -14.11 -5.74
CA VAL A 93 -3.78 -15.21 -5.16
C VAL A 93 -4.28 -15.47 -3.74
N TYR A 94 -4.19 -16.73 -3.29
CA TYR A 94 -4.54 -17.07 -1.92
C TYR A 94 -3.73 -16.26 -0.92
N GLN A 95 -4.40 -15.76 0.10
CA GLN A 95 -3.80 -14.91 1.13
C GLN A 95 -4.31 -15.34 2.51
N ALA A 96 -3.59 -14.93 3.56
CA ALA A 96 -4.07 -15.10 4.91
C ALA A 96 -5.43 -14.42 5.11
N PRO A 97 -6.30 -14.95 5.98
CA PRO A 97 -7.66 -14.42 6.13
C PRO A 97 -7.73 -12.91 6.35
N VAL A 98 -6.82 -12.34 7.13
CA VAL A 98 -6.80 -10.91 7.39
C VAL A 98 -6.56 -10.10 6.11
N VAL A 99 -5.66 -10.55 5.26
CA VAL A 99 -5.36 -9.89 3.98
C VAL A 99 -6.52 -10.08 3.01
N THR A 100 -7.11 -11.27 2.99
CA THR A 100 -8.29 -11.55 2.18
C THR A 100 -9.46 -10.65 2.57
N ASN A 101 -9.70 -10.47 3.86
CA ASN A 101 -10.76 -9.59 4.35
C ASN A 101 -10.52 -8.14 3.94
N PHE A 102 -9.28 -7.66 4.01
CA PHE A 102 -8.94 -6.32 3.54
C PHE A 102 -9.23 -6.19 2.04
N LYS A 103 -8.79 -7.15 1.25
CA LYS A 103 -9.01 -7.15 -0.18
C LYS A 103 -10.49 -7.15 -0.54
N ASN A 104 -11.30 -7.96 0.14
CA ASN A 104 -12.73 -8.00 -0.07
C ASN A 104 -13.40 -6.68 0.30
N TYR A 105 -12.99 -6.08 1.41
CA TYR A 105 -13.46 -4.75 1.79
C TYR A 105 -13.21 -3.73 0.68
N VAL A 106 -12.01 -3.73 0.15
CA VAL A 106 -11.63 -2.81 -0.92
C VAL A 106 -12.48 -3.01 -2.16
N LEU A 107 -12.72 -4.25 -2.57
CA LEU A 107 -13.56 -4.54 -3.73
C LEU A 107 -15.00 -4.07 -3.56
N GLU A 108 -15.51 -4.05 -2.32
CA GLU A 108 -16.85 -3.56 -2.02
C GLU A 108 -16.95 -2.04 -2.00
N HIS A 109 -15.90 -1.34 -1.58
CA HIS A 109 -15.97 0.08 -1.25
C HIS A 109 -15.14 0.97 -2.17
N ALA A 110 -14.25 0.42 -2.99
CA ALA A 110 -13.40 1.19 -3.86
C ALA A 110 -13.91 1.15 -5.29
N GLU A 111 -13.76 2.29 -5.99
CA GLU A 111 -13.91 2.35 -7.43
C GLU A 111 -12.56 1.97 -8.05
N ILE A 112 -12.56 0.90 -8.81
CA ILE A 112 -11.35 0.39 -9.44
C ILE A 112 -11.46 0.54 -10.95
#